data_4be2324d822830f7ece2c204e481083c
#
_entry.id   4be2324d822830f7ece2c204e481083c
#
_cell.length_a   1.000
_cell.length_b   1.000
_cell.length_c   1.000
_cell.angle_alpha   90.00
_cell.angle_beta   90.00
_cell.angle_gamma   90.00
#
_symmetry.space_group_name_H-M   'P 1'
#
loop_
_entity.id
_entity.type
_entity.pdbx_description
1 polymer ?
#
loop_
_entity_poly.entity_id
_entity_poly.type
_entity_poly.pdbx_seq_one_letter_code
_entity_poly.pdbx_strand_id
1 'polypeptide(L)'
;MNFPVLPPEINSVLMYSGAGSSPLLAAAAAWDGLAEELGSAAVSFGQVTSGLTAGVWQGAAAAAMAAAAAPYAGWLGSVAAQAVAVAGQARAAVAAFEAALAATVDPAAVAVNRMAMRALAMSNLLGQNAAAIAAVEAEYELMWAADVAAMAGYHSGASAAAAALPAFSPPAQALGGGVGAFLNALFAGPAKMLRLNAGLGNVGNYNVGLGNVGIFNLGAANVGAQNLGAANAGSGNFGFGNIGNANFGFGNSGLGLPPGMGNIG
;
A
#
# COMPACT_ATOMS: atom_id res chain seq x y z
N MET A 1 -8.12 24.83 0.46
CA MET A 1 -8.38 25.52 -0.84
C MET A 1 -9.29 26.68 -0.59
N ASN A 2 -9.10 27.81 -1.30
CA ASN A 2 -9.80 29.08 -1.02
C ASN A 2 -10.91 29.36 -2.06
N PHE A 3 -11.57 28.30 -2.55
CA PHE A 3 -12.61 28.37 -3.57
C PHE A 3 -13.81 29.29 -3.26
N PRO A 4 -14.23 29.51 -1.97
CA PRO A 4 -15.34 30.42 -1.69
C PRO A 4 -15.10 31.87 -2.09
N VAL A 5 -13.84 32.31 -2.17
CA VAL A 5 -13.49 33.68 -2.56
C VAL A 5 -13.11 33.82 -4.05
N LEU A 6 -13.06 32.68 -4.77
CA LEU A 6 -12.81 32.69 -6.21
C LEU A 6 -14.11 32.91 -6.96
N PRO A 7 -14.13 33.79 -7.96
CA PRO A 7 -15.32 34.01 -8.78
C PRO A 7 -15.64 32.80 -9.67
N PRO A 8 -16.88 32.69 -10.18
CA PRO A 8 -17.31 31.55 -10.97
C PRO A 8 -16.47 31.32 -12.21
N GLU A 9 -15.92 32.36 -12.84
CA GLU A 9 -15.00 32.21 -13.99
C GLU A 9 -13.77 31.36 -13.67
N ILE A 10 -13.30 31.39 -12.43
CA ILE A 10 -12.14 30.62 -11.99
C ILE A 10 -12.57 29.24 -11.53
N ASN A 11 -13.59 29.13 -10.71
CA ASN A 11 -14.08 27.84 -10.20
C ASN A 11 -14.54 26.93 -11.33
N SER A 12 -15.37 27.43 -12.24
CA SER A 12 -15.84 26.69 -13.41
C SER A 12 -14.67 26.20 -14.26
N VAL A 13 -13.76 27.10 -14.66
CA VAL A 13 -12.62 26.72 -15.51
C VAL A 13 -11.74 25.65 -14.85
N LEU A 14 -11.46 25.80 -13.54
CA LEU A 14 -10.67 24.80 -12.80
C LEU A 14 -11.34 23.44 -12.77
N MET A 15 -12.66 23.37 -12.62
CA MET A 15 -13.40 22.11 -12.61
C MET A 15 -13.40 21.45 -14.00
N TYR A 16 -13.61 22.22 -15.07
CA TYR A 16 -13.70 21.70 -16.44
C TYR A 16 -12.33 21.44 -17.10
N SER A 17 -11.25 22.06 -16.62
CA SER A 17 -9.90 21.90 -17.22
C SER A 17 -9.07 20.76 -16.64
N GLY A 18 -9.59 20.04 -15.65
CA GLY A 18 -8.89 18.94 -14.97
C GLY A 18 -8.79 17.67 -15.83
N ALA A 19 -8.05 16.69 -15.32
CA ALA A 19 -7.86 15.37 -15.94
C ALA A 19 -9.16 14.51 -15.96
N GLY A 20 -10.22 14.97 -15.32
CA GLY A 20 -11.47 14.24 -15.18
C GLY A 20 -11.38 13.06 -14.22
N SER A 21 -12.38 12.17 -14.30
CA SER A 21 -12.48 10.98 -13.43
C SER A 21 -11.62 9.80 -13.90
N SER A 22 -11.16 9.78 -15.15
CA SER A 22 -10.47 8.65 -15.79
C SER A 22 -9.27 8.12 -15.00
N PRO A 23 -8.34 8.95 -14.45
CA PRO A 23 -7.19 8.43 -13.70
C PRO A 23 -7.59 7.68 -12.43
N LEU A 24 -8.61 8.16 -11.72
CA LEU A 24 -9.12 7.49 -10.50
C LEU A 24 -9.88 6.20 -10.84
N LEU A 25 -10.61 6.16 -11.95
CA LEU A 25 -11.24 4.93 -12.44
C LEU A 25 -10.20 3.88 -12.83
N ALA A 26 -9.13 4.27 -13.50
CA ALA A 26 -8.02 3.37 -13.82
C ALA A 26 -7.32 2.85 -12.55
N ALA A 27 -7.13 3.71 -11.55
CA ALA A 27 -6.61 3.30 -10.25
C ALA A 27 -7.55 2.32 -9.54
N ALA A 28 -8.86 2.56 -9.55
CA ALA A 28 -9.83 1.64 -8.97
C ALA A 28 -9.79 0.25 -9.64
N ALA A 29 -9.69 0.20 -10.96
CA ALA A 29 -9.57 -1.06 -11.70
C ALA A 29 -8.26 -1.80 -11.38
N ALA A 30 -7.15 -1.09 -11.21
CA ALA A 30 -5.87 -1.69 -10.80
C ALA A 30 -5.95 -2.27 -9.39
N TRP A 31 -6.64 -1.62 -8.46
CA TRP A 31 -6.88 -2.14 -7.11
C TRP A 31 -7.80 -3.36 -7.10
N ASP A 32 -8.81 -3.42 -7.98
CA ASP A 32 -9.63 -4.63 -8.13
C ASP A 32 -8.79 -5.80 -8.67
N GLY A 33 -7.96 -5.59 -9.69
CA GLY A 33 -7.07 -6.63 -10.20
C GLY A 33 -6.11 -7.14 -9.12
N LEU A 34 -5.53 -6.25 -8.31
CA LEU A 34 -4.69 -6.65 -7.17
C LEU A 34 -5.47 -7.46 -6.14
N ALA A 35 -6.74 -7.10 -5.87
CA ALA A 35 -7.59 -7.84 -4.94
C ALA A 35 -7.87 -9.26 -5.43
N GLU A 36 -8.14 -9.44 -6.72
CA GLU A 36 -8.35 -10.75 -7.35
C GLU A 36 -7.09 -11.63 -7.27
N GLU A 37 -5.93 -11.06 -7.59
CA GLU A 37 -4.65 -11.77 -7.50
C GLU A 37 -4.32 -12.20 -6.06
N LEU A 38 -4.50 -11.32 -5.09
CA LEU A 38 -4.28 -11.64 -3.66
C LEU A 38 -5.27 -12.68 -3.15
N GLY A 39 -6.53 -12.60 -3.57
CA GLY A 39 -7.55 -13.60 -3.24
C GLY A 39 -7.21 -14.98 -3.83
N SER A 40 -6.80 -15.02 -5.09
CA SER A 40 -6.33 -16.23 -5.75
C SER A 40 -5.09 -16.82 -5.08
N ALA A 41 -4.13 -15.97 -4.69
CA ALA A 41 -2.95 -16.40 -3.96
C ALA A 41 -3.30 -16.98 -2.58
N ALA A 42 -4.26 -16.39 -1.86
CA ALA A 42 -4.74 -16.91 -0.58
C ALA A 42 -5.35 -18.31 -0.72
N VAL A 43 -6.19 -18.51 -1.73
CA VAL A 43 -6.82 -19.80 -2.03
C VAL A 43 -5.77 -20.83 -2.42
N SER A 44 -4.87 -20.49 -3.36
CA SER A 44 -3.80 -21.40 -3.83
C SER A 44 -2.87 -21.81 -2.70
N PHE A 45 -2.47 -20.87 -1.85
CA PHE A 45 -1.63 -21.14 -0.68
C PHE A 45 -2.35 -22.08 0.30
N GLY A 46 -3.65 -21.84 0.56
CA GLY A 46 -4.46 -22.71 1.41
C GLY A 46 -4.59 -24.13 0.83
N GLN A 47 -4.81 -24.27 -0.48
CA GLN A 47 -4.90 -25.56 -1.16
C GLN A 47 -3.59 -26.35 -1.09
N VAL A 48 -2.45 -25.71 -1.35
CA VAL A 48 -1.13 -26.36 -1.25
C VAL A 48 -0.85 -26.81 0.18
N THR A 49 -1.08 -25.97 1.16
CA THR A 49 -0.82 -26.31 2.58
C THR A 49 -1.75 -27.42 3.08
N SER A 50 -3.04 -27.37 2.73
CA SER A 50 -4.00 -28.43 3.10
C SER A 50 -3.74 -29.74 2.35
N GLY A 51 -3.37 -29.69 1.05
CA GLY A 51 -3.01 -30.86 0.26
C GLY A 51 -1.81 -31.61 0.81
N LEU A 52 -0.80 -30.88 1.28
CA LEU A 52 0.38 -31.47 1.93
C LEU A 52 0.00 -32.21 3.22
N THR A 53 -0.85 -31.64 4.05
CA THR A 53 -1.23 -32.20 5.36
C THR A 53 -2.33 -33.26 5.30
N ALA A 54 -3.17 -33.24 4.26
CA ALA A 54 -4.17 -34.27 4.03
C ALA A 54 -3.63 -35.54 3.35
N GLY A 55 -2.45 -35.44 2.71
CA GLY A 55 -1.86 -36.51 1.93
C GLY A 55 -0.80 -37.33 2.70
N VAL A 56 0.41 -37.35 2.16
CA VAL A 56 1.52 -38.18 2.64
C VAL A 56 2.18 -37.66 3.90
N TRP A 57 2.02 -36.38 4.23
CA TRP A 57 2.63 -35.77 5.40
C TRP A 57 1.60 -35.59 6.51
N GLN A 58 1.67 -36.45 7.51
CA GLN A 58 0.75 -36.46 8.66
C GLN A 58 1.52 -36.40 10.00
N GLY A 59 0.79 -36.14 11.08
CA GLY A 59 1.33 -36.11 12.42
C GLY A 59 1.60 -34.70 12.95
N ALA A 60 2.30 -34.62 14.09
CA ALA A 60 2.50 -33.36 14.84
C ALA A 60 3.21 -32.27 14.02
N ALA A 61 4.17 -32.63 13.18
CA ALA A 61 4.90 -31.70 12.34
C ALA A 61 4.00 -31.10 11.23
N ALA A 62 3.15 -31.92 10.62
CA ALA A 62 2.18 -31.45 9.61
C ALA A 62 1.16 -30.49 10.23
N ALA A 63 0.64 -30.82 11.41
CA ALA A 63 -0.27 -29.95 12.16
C ALA A 63 0.37 -28.62 12.55
N ALA A 64 1.65 -28.66 13.00
CA ALA A 64 2.39 -27.44 13.35
C ALA A 64 2.62 -26.54 12.11
N MET A 65 2.94 -27.12 10.94
CA MET A 65 3.08 -26.38 9.70
C MET A 65 1.75 -25.76 9.26
N ALA A 66 0.66 -26.51 9.28
CA ALA A 66 -0.67 -25.98 8.94
C ALA A 66 -1.09 -24.83 9.85
N ALA A 67 -0.84 -24.95 11.16
CA ALA A 67 -1.10 -23.88 12.12
C ALA A 67 -0.25 -22.62 11.87
N ALA A 68 1.00 -22.78 11.44
CA ALA A 68 1.88 -21.67 11.11
C ALA A 68 1.52 -21.02 9.75
N ALA A 69 0.99 -21.79 8.80
CA ALA A 69 0.62 -21.31 7.48
C ALA A 69 -0.74 -20.58 7.47
N ALA A 70 -1.70 -21.02 8.29
CA ALA A 70 -3.05 -20.47 8.32
C ALA A 70 -3.12 -18.92 8.50
N PRO A 71 -2.34 -18.28 9.39
CA PRO A 71 -2.34 -16.82 9.52
C PRO A 71 -1.90 -16.09 8.27
N TYR A 72 -1.01 -16.67 7.45
CA TYR A 72 -0.57 -16.05 6.21
C TYR A 72 -1.66 -16.07 5.14
N ALA A 73 -2.38 -17.19 4.98
CA ALA A 73 -3.54 -17.26 4.11
C ALA A 73 -4.61 -16.24 4.54
N GLY A 74 -4.89 -16.15 5.83
CA GLY A 74 -5.80 -15.16 6.40
C GLY A 74 -5.37 -13.72 6.15
N TRP A 75 -4.07 -13.42 6.27
CA TRP A 75 -3.53 -12.11 5.96
C TRP A 75 -3.70 -11.77 4.47
N LEU A 76 -3.37 -12.67 3.55
CA LEU A 76 -3.60 -12.46 2.11
C LEU A 76 -5.06 -12.13 1.81
N GLY A 77 -6.01 -12.88 2.39
CA GLY A 77 -7.44 -12.62 2.23
C GLY A 77 -7.84 -11.25 2.81
N SER A 78 -7.28 -10.85 3.94
CA SER A 78 -7.56 -9.54 4.53
C SER A 78 -7.02 -8.38 3.68
N VAL A 79 -5.85 -8.53 3.09
CA VAL A 79 -5.25 -7.51 2.19
C VAL A 79 -6.05 -7.44 0.88
N ALA A 80 -6.54 -8.57 0.36
CA ALA A 80 -7.45 -8.59 -0.77
C ALA A 80 -8.72 -7.77 -0.49
N ALA A 81 -9.36 -7.99 0.67
CA ALA A 81 -10.53 -7.22 1.08
C ALA A 81 -10.22 -5.71 1.26
N GLN A 82 -9.04 -5.37 1.77
CA GLN A 82 -8.59 -3.98 1.87
C GLN A 82 -8.39 -3.34 0.48
N ALA A 83 -7.86 -4.09 -0.48
CA ALA A 83 -7.69 -3.61 -1.86
C ALA A 83 -9.07 -3.32 -2.52
N VAL A 84 -10.06 -4.18 -2.31
CA VAL A 84 -11.46 -3.90 -2.73
C VAL A 84 -11.98 -2.61 -2.09
N ALA A 85 -11.73 -2.41 -0.80
CA ALA A 85 -12.16 -1.19 -0.11
C ALA A 85 -11.49 0.06 -0.69
N VAL A 86 -10.19 0.01 -1.03
CA VAL A 86 -9.47 1.13 -1.70
C VAL A 86 -10.09 1.43 -3.07
N ALA A 87 -10.39 0.40 -3.87
CA ALA A 87 -11.08 0.58 -5.15
C ALA A 87 -12.45 1.26 -4.95
N GLY A 88 -13.18 0.88 -3.92
CA GLY A 88 -14.45 1.51 -3.53
C GLY A 88 -14.28 3.00 -3.20
N GLN A 89 -13.25 3.37 -2.43
CA GLN A 89 -12.99 4.76 -2.09
C GLN A 89 -12.56 5.60 -3.32
N ALA A 90 -11.79 5.03 -4.23
CA ALA A 90 -11.47 5.70 -5.49
C ALA A 90 -12.74 5.99 -6.31
N ARG A 91 -13.69 5.05 -6.38
CA ARG A 91 -14.99 5.26 -7.04
C ARG A 91 -15.85 6.29 -6.31
N ALA A 92 -15.82 6.32 -4.98
CA ALA A 92 -16.53 7.33 -4.20
C ALA A 92 -15.99 8.76 -4.48
N ALA A 93 -14.67 8.91 -4.62
CA ALA A 93 -14.05 10.16 -5.01
C ALA A 93 -14.43 10.56 -6.46
N VAL A 94 -14.51 9.59 -7.39
CA VAL A 94 -15.04 9.81 -8.75
C VAL A 94 -16.47 10.32 -8.72
N ALA A 95 -17.34 9.66 -7.96
CA ALA A 95 -18.75 10.07 -7.86
C ALA A 95 -18.88 11.51 -7.28
N ALA A 96 -18.07 11.86 -6.29
CA ALA A 96 -18.04 13.21 -5.75
C ALA A 96 -17.57 14.26 -6.79
N PHE A 97 -16.56 13.91 -7.60
CA PHE A 97 -16.09 14.77 -8.69
C PHE A 97 -17.15 14.94 -9.77
N GLU A 98 -17.75 13.86 -10.24
CA GLU A 98 -18.77 13.90 -11.32
C GLU A 98 -20.02 14.65 -10.88
N ALA A 99 -20.45 14.47 -9.63
CA ALA A 99 -21.57 15.24 -9.06
C ALA A 99 -21.26 16.74 -9.00
N ALA A 100 -20.04 17.09 -8.60
CA ALA A 100 -19.61 18.49 -8.56
C ALA A 100 -19.48 19.08 -9.97
N LEU A 101 -18.93 18.34 -10.93
CA LEU A 101 -18.83 18.76 -12.32
C LEU A 101 -20.22 19.03 -12.92
N ALA A 102 -21.19 18.18 -12.64
CA ALA A 102 -22.58 18.36 -13.10
C ALA A 102 -23.28 19.54 -12.43
N ALA A 103 -22.89 19.92 -11.22
CA ALA A 103 -23.45 21.03 -10.46
C ALA A 103 -22.74 22.37 -10.74
N THR A 104 -21.53 22.34 -11.32
CA THR A 104 -20.74 23.53 -11.65
C THR A 104 -21.30 24.22 -12.87
N VAL A 105 -21.41 25.53 -12.82
CA VAL A 105 -21.92 26.35 -13.95
C VAL A 105 -20.94 26.24 -15.12
N ASP A 106 -21.49 26.06 -16.32
CA ASP A 106 -20.69 26.01 -17.53
C ASP A 106 -19.93 27.33 -17.75
N PRO A 107 -18.60 27.31 -18.00
CA PRO A 107 -17.81 28.52 -18.23
C PRO A 107 -18.36 29.44 -19.33
N ALA A 108 -19.00 28.87 -20.34
CA ALA A 108 -19.64 29.67 -21.41
C ALA A 108 -20.87 30.43 -20.91
N ALA A 109 -21.65 29.84 -19.97
CA ALA A 109 -22.78 30.52 -19.35
C ALA A 109 -22.32 31.74 -18.53
N VAL A 110 -21.24 31.58 -17.75
CA VAL A 110 -20.62 32.67 -17.01
C VAL A 110 -20.15 33.79 -17.96
N ALA A 111 -19.47 33.40 -19.04
CA ALA A 111 -19.00 34.38 -20.05
C ALA A 111 -20.15 35.14 -20.72
N VAL A 112 -21.26 34.47 -21.05
CA VAL A 112 -22.46 35.11 -21.60
C VAL A 112 -23.05 36.12 -20.64
N ASN A 113 -23.19 35.77 -19.36
CA ASN A 113 -23.65 36.68 -18.30
C ASN A 113 -22.77 37.95 -18.22
N ARG A 114 -21.42 37.78 -18.23
CA ARG A 114 -20.49 38.92 -18.15
C ARG A 114 -20.51 39.77 -19.44
N MET A 115 -20.74 39.18 -20.60
CA MET A 115 -20.94 39.96 -21.85
C MET A 115 -22.24 40.76 -21.81
N ALA A 116 -23.35 40.17 -21.36
CA ALA A 116 -24.62 40.84 -21.17
C ALA A 116 -24.49 42.03 -20.21
N MET A 117 -23.83 41.83 -19.09
CA MET A 117 -23.54 42.88 -18.11
C MET A 117 -22.79 44.06 -18.73
N ARG A 118 -21.74 43.79 -19.50
CA ARG A 118 -20.97 44.86 -20.21
C ARG A 118 -21.83 45.61 -21.21
N ALA A 119 -22.64 44.91 -22.00
CA ALA A 119 -23.51 45.52 -22.99
C ALA A 119 -24.55 46.45 -22.35
N LEU A 120 -25.19 45.99 -21.25
CA LEU A 120 -26.15 46.80 -20.48
C LEU A 120 -25.47 48.00 -19.85
N ALA A 121 -24.29 47.86 -19.28
CA ALA A 121 -23.54 48.95 -18.67
C ALA A 121 -23.15 50.02 -19.73
N MET A 122 -22.63 49.59 -20.89
CA MET A 122 -22.25 50.53 -21.96
C MET A 122 -23.41 51.27 -22.57
N SER A 123 -24.61 50.71 -22.61
CA SER A 123 -25.83 51.37 -23.11
C SER A 123 -26.62 52.13 -22.04
N ASN A 124 -26.15 52.15 -20.78
CA ASN A 124 -26.88 52.76 -19.66
C ASN A 124 -26.61 54.25 -19.51
N LEU A 125 -26.69 55.01 -20.58
CA LEU A 125 -26.32 56.42 -20.62
C LEU A 125 -27.22 57.33 -19.74
N LEU A 126 -28.47 56.96 -19.58
CA LEU A 126 -29.48 57.74 -18.80
C LEU A 126 -30.01 56.95 -17.60
N GLY A 127 -29.39 55.83 -17.24
CA GLY A 127 -29.82 54.99 -16.11
C GLY A 127 -30.97 54.03 -16.45
N GLN A 128 -31.41 53.96 -17.72
CA GLN A 128 -32.57 53.17 -18.15
C GLN A 128 -32.41 51.67 -17.99
N ASN A 129 -31.16 51.16 -17.90
CA ASN A 129 -30.89 49.75 -17.79
C ASN A 129 -30.66 49.27 -16.35
N ALA A 130 -30.86 50.14 -15.34
CA ALA A 130 -30.55 49.81 -13.94
C ALA A 130 -31.21 48.51 -13.43
N ALA A 131 -32.48 48.26 -13.78
CA ALA A 131 -33.19 47.05 -13.41
C ALA A 131 -32.63 45.81 -14.12
N ALA A 132 -32.27 45.91 -15.38
CA ALA A 132 -31.69 44.82 -16.16
C ALA A 132 -30.26 44.49 -15.66
N ILE A 133 -29.45 45.50 -15.33
CA ILE A 133 -28.13 45.33 -14.70
C ILE A 133 -28.26 44.60 -13.39
N ALA A 134 -29.17 44.99 -12.50
CA ALA A 134 -29.41 44.35 -11.23
C ALA A 134 -29.83 42.86 -11.41
N ALA A 135 -30.66 42.57 -12.41
CA ALA A 135 -31.04 41.18 -12.70
C ALA A 135 -29.86 40.31 -13.17
N VAL A 136 -28.99 40.80 -14.03
CA VAL A 136 -27.80 40.07 -14.51
C VAL A 136 -26.77 39.90 -13.40
N GLU A 137 -26.64 40.89 -12.48
CA GLU A 137 -25.79 40.72 -11.30
C GLU A 137 -26.36 39.68 -10.32
N ALA A 138 -27.66 39.68 -10.08
CA ALA A 138 -28.28 38.65 -9.24
C ALA A 138 -28.09 37.23 -9.81
N GLU A 139 -28.18 37.08 -11.14
CA GLU A 139 -27.89 35.81 -11.81
C GLU A 139 -26.43 35.41 -11.60
N TYR A 140 -25.49 36.34 -11.70
CA TYR A 140 -24.07 36.05 -11.45
C TYR A 140 -23.79 35.59 -10.01
N GLU A 141 -24.42 36.22 -9.02
CA GLU A 141 -24.32 35.80 -7.61
C GLU A 141 -24.88 34.37 -7.41
N LEU A 142 -25.95 34.01 -8.10
CA LEU A 142 -26.48 32.66 -8.08
C LEU A 142 -25.50 31.64 -8.72
N MET A 143 -24.86 32.01 -9.83
CA MET A 143 -23.80 31.19 -10.45
C MET A 143 -22.62 30.99 -9.48
N TRP A 144 -22.19 32.05 -8.82
CA TRP A 144 -21.14 31.97 -7.80
C TRP A 144 -21.51 31.06 -6.63
N ALA A 145 -22.71 31.24 -6.10
CA ALA A 145 -23.21 30.41 -5.02
C ALA A 145 -23.29 28.91 -5.42
N ALA A 146 -23.71 28.63 -6.66
CA ALA A 146 -23.78 27.27 -7.22
C ALA A 146 -22.38 26.63 -7.29
N ASP A 147 -21.40 27.35 -7.84
CA ASP A 147 -20.01 26.85 -7.93
C ASP A 147 -19.38 26.63 -6.56
N VAL A 148 -19.58 27.55 -5.63
CA VAL A 148 -19.09 27.37 -4.24
C VAL A 148 -19.71 26.15 -3.60
N ALA A 149 -21.02 25.92 -3.77
CA ALA A 149 -21.70 24.74 -3.24
C ALA A 149 -21.18 23.44 -3.90
N ALA A 150 -20.98 23.43 -5.22
CA ALA A 150 -20.39 22.30 -5.96
C ALA A 150 -18.99 21.95 -5.45
N MET A 151 -18.12 22.94 -5.32
CA MET A 151 -16.76 22.76 -4.80
C MET A 151 -16.73 22.31 -3.34
N ALA A 152 -17.63 22.81 -2.50
CA ALA A 152 -17.76 22.38 -1.12
C ALA A 152 -18.19 20.91 -1.02
N GLY A 153 -19.16 20.50 -1.84
CA GLY A 153 -19.61 19.11 -1.95
C GLY A 153 -18.48 18.19 -2.40
N TYR A 154 -17.73 18.57 -3.44
CA TYR A 154 -16.55 17.83 -3.90
C TYR A 154 -15.50 17.67 -2.80
N HIS A 155 -15.12 18.76 -2.16
CA HIS A 155 -14.14 18.73 -1.07
C HIS A 155 -14.58 17.81 0.08
N SER A 156 -15.85 17.87 0.47
CA SER A 156 -16.42 17.00 1.51
C SER A 156 -16.38 15.53 1.10
N GLY A 157 -16.87 15.21 -0.10
CA GLY A 157 -16.91 13.84 -0.60
C GLY A 157 -15.53 13.22 -0.81
N ALA A 158 -14.59 13.98 -1.41
CA ALA A 158 -13.21 13.53 -1.59
C ALA A 158 -12.48 13.35 -0.25
N SER A 159 -12.70 14.24 0.71
CA SER A 159 -12.14 14.13 2.07
C SER A 159 -12.69 12.91 2.80
N ALA A 160 -13.98 12.64 2.68
CA ALA A 160 -14.61 11.45 3.27
C ALA A 160 -14.04 10.16 2.65
N ALA A 161 -13.89 10.10 1.33
CA ALA A 161 -13.27 8.96 0.64
C ALA A 161 -11.81 8.75 1.09
N ALA A 162 -11.03 9.82 1.21
CA ALA A 162 -9.66 9.74 1.69
C ALA A 162 -9.56 9.27 3.15
N ALA A 163 -10.46 9.77 4.03
CA ALA A 163 -10.49 9.36 5.44
C ALA A 163 -10.92 7.90 5.64
N ALA A 164 -11.68 7.35 4.70
CA ALA A 164 -12.14 5.96 4.74
C ALA A 164 -11.15 4.95 4.12
N LEU A 165 -9.97 5.40 3.68
CA LEU A 165 -8.95 4.48 3.16
C LEU A 165 -8.45 3.56 4.27
N PRO A 166 -8.43 2.22 4.04
CA PRO A 166 -7.94 1.28 5.04
C PRO A 166 -6.43 1.39 5.22
N ALA A 167 -5.97 1.22 6.45
CA ALA A 167 -4.55 1.07 6.74
C ALA A 167 -4.12 -0.38 6.44
N PHE A 168 -3.12 -0.56 5.59
CA PHE A 168 -2.54 -1.87 5.31
C PHE A 168 -1.61 -2.28 6.46
N SER A 169 -1.90 -3.44 7.05
CA SER A 169 -1.04 -4.02 8.08
C SER A 169 0.04 -4.90 7.45
N PRO A 170 1.34 -4.71 7.80
CA PRO A 170 2.40 -5.58 7.32
C PRO A 170 2.17 -7.04 7.75
N PRO A 171 2.62 -8.03 6.95
CA PRO A 171 2.46 -9.44 7.30
C PRO A 171 3.09 -9.81 8.66
N ALA A 172 4.18 -9.15 9.04
CA ALA A 172 4.84 -9.37 10.33
C ALA A 172 3.95 -9.01 11.54
N GLN A 173 3.06 -8.03 11.43
CA GLN A 173 2.11 -7.68 12.49
C GLN A 173 0.92 -8.64 12.54
N ALA A 174 0.44 -9.11 11.38
CA ALA A 174 -0.61 -10.12 11.30
C ALA A 174 -0.11 -11.51 11.77
N LEU A 175 1.18 -11.79 11.56
CA LEU A 175 1.86 -13.01 12.00
C LEU A 175 2.43 -12.89 13.44
N GLY A 176 2.44 -11.68 14.00
CA GLY A 176 3.13 -11.36 15.25
C GLY A 176 2.67 -12.13 16.50
N GLY A 177 1.46 -12.70 16.49
CA GLY A 177 1.04 -13.67 17.51
C GLY A 177 1.47 -15.11 17.19
N GLY A 178 1.53 -15.47 15.90
CA GLY A 178 1.82 -16.84 15.45
C GLY A 178 3.32 -17.12 15.35
N VAL A 179 4.08 -16.27 14.65
CA VAL A 179 5.52 -16.48 14.47
C VAL A 179 6.28 -16.16 15.76
N GLY A 180 5.89 -15.12 16.48
CA GLY A 180 6.47 -14.82 17.80
C GLY A 180 6.12 -15.88 18.84
N ALA A 181 4.87 -16.38 18.87
CA ALA A 181 4.47 -17.49 19.73
C ALA A 181 5.11 -18.83 19.28
N PHE A 182 5.23 -19.07 17.99
CA PHE A 182 5.94 -20.22 17.42
C PHE A 182 7.43 -20.17 17.73
N LEU A 183 8.10 -19.03 17.52
CA LEU A 183 9.49 -18.85 17.93
C LEU A 183 9.66 -18.93 19.44
N ASN A 184 8.76 -18.36 20.23
CA ASN A 184 8.79 -18.46 21.68
C ASN A 184 8.48 -19.89 22.18
N ALA A 185 7.56 -20.61 21.54
CA ALA A 185 7.32 -22.01 21.81
C ALA A 185 8.51 -22.91 21.39
N LEU A 186 9.19 -22.51 20.30
CA LEU A 186 10.42 -23.14 19.84
C LEU A 186 11.59 -22.93 20.81
N PHE A 187 11.66 -21.76 21.45
CA PHE A 187 12.78 -21.36 22.31
C PHE A 187 12.45 -21.36 23.83
N ALA A 188 11.18 -21.40 24.25
CA ALA A 188 10.74 -21.33 25.65
C ALA A 188 10.40 -22.67 26.28
N GLY A 189 10.58 -23.79 25.59
CA GLY A 189 10.41 -25.13 26.18
C GLY A 189 11.52 -25.45 27.18
N PRO A 190 11.21 -26.13 28.31
CA PRO A 190 12.26 -26.56 29.27
C PRO A 190 13.25 -27.45 28.52
N ALA A 191 14.53 -27.17 28.73
CA ALA A 191 15.72 -27.68 28.07
C ALA A 191 15.74 -29.20 27.80
N LYS A 192 14.93 -29.67 26.90
CA LYS A 192 15.05 -30.95 26.22
C LYS A 192 15.27 -30.67 24.75
N MET A 193 16.52 -30.38 24.40
CA MET A 193 17.21 -30.59 23.13
C MET A 193 16.33 -31.08 21.99
N LEU A 194 15.49 -30.23 21.42
CA LEU A 194 15.17 -30.37 20.02
C LEU A 194 16.25 -29.59 19.24
N ARG A 195 17.13 -30.33 18.59
CA ARG A 195 18.13 -29.81 17.64
C ARG A 195 17.39 -29.37 16.39
N LEU A 196 16.76 -28.19 16.45
CA LEU A 196 15.92 -27.74 15.37
C LEU A 196 16.71 -26.87 14.39
N ASN A 197 16.90 -27.45 13.23
CA ASN A 197 17.21 -26.68 12.02
C ASN A 197 15.88 -26.27 11.36
N ALA A 198 15.75 -24.99 10.95
CA ALA A 198 14.63 -24.54 10.14
C ALA A 198 15.06 -24.40 8.67
N GLY A 199 14.34 -25.07 7.75
CA GLY A 199 14.67 -25.08 6.33
C GLY A 199 15.14 -26.45 5.82
N LEU A 200 15.79 -26.49 4.65
CA LEU A 200 16.15 -27.73 3.97
C LEU A 200 17.66 -27.97 3.98
N GLY A 201 18.05 -29.25 4.21
CA GLY A 201 19.42 -29.69 4.06
C GLY A 201 20.41 -29.17 5.11
N ASN A 202 19.93 -28.62 6.23
CA ASN A 202 20.80 -28.15 7.30
C ASN A 202 21.34 -29.33 8.13
N VAL A 203 22.62 -29.29 8.47
CA VAL A 203 23.31 -30.28 9.30
C VAL A 203 23.82 -29.59 10.57
N GLY A 204 23.54 -30.15 11.73
CA GLY A 204 23.93 -29.57 13.03
C GLY A 204 22.74 -29.01 13.81
N ASN A 205 22.91 -27.87 14.51
CA ASN A 205 21.90 -27.36 15.42
C ASN A 205 21.58 -25.89 15.16
N TYR A 206 20.30 -25.52 15.30
CA TYR A 206 19.84 -24.12 15.27
C TYR A 206 20.20 -23.35 13.99
N ASN A 207 20.34 -24.05 12.87
CA ASN A 207 20.53 -23.40 11.59
C ASN A 207 19.16 -23.03 10.96
N VAL A 208 19.09 -21.86 10.33
CA VAL A 208 17.89 -21.39 9.64
C VAL A 208 18.24 -21.11 8.17
N GLY A 209 17.54 -21.76 7.24
CA GLY A 209 17.75 -21.56 5.82
C GLY A 209 18.09 -22.86 5.07
N LEU A 210 19.01 -22.82 4.10
CA LEU A 210 19.25 -23.91 3.16
C LEU A 210 20.70 -24.38 3.24
N GLY A 211 20.92 -25.69 3.49
CA GLY A 211 22.23 -26.34 3.38
C GLY A 211 23.32 -25.82 4.32
N ASN A 212 22.94 -25.25 5.46
CA ASN A 212 23.94 -24.81 6.44
C ASN A 212 24.48 -26.00 7.25
N VAL A 213 25.78 -25.98 7.54
CA VAL A 213 26.46 -27.00 8.34
C VAL A 213 27.06 -26.35 9.59
N GLY A 214 26.66 -26.81 10.77
CA GLY A 214 27.19 -26.29 12.03
C GLY A 214 26.11 -25.81 12.99
N ILE A 215 26.32 -24.65 13.61
CA ILE A 215 25.47 -24.18 14.72
C ILE A 215 25.13 -22.70 14.53
N PHE A 216 23.83 -22.36 14.71
CA PHE A 216 23.35 -20.97 14.66
C PHE A 216 23.64 -20.19 13.37
N ASN A 217 23.69 -20.86 12.22
CA ASN A 217 23.83 -20.18 10.94
C ASN A 217 22.46 -19.74 10.43
N LEU A 218 22.39 -18.53 9.85
CA LEU A 218 21.19 -17.98 9.21
C LEU A 218 21.52 -17.67 7.75
N GLY A 219 20.80 -18.32 6.81
CA GLY A 219 20.97 -18.10 5.38
C GLY A 219 21.22 -19.38 4.61
N ALA A 220 22.17 -19.41 3.65
CA ALA A 220 22.36 -20.56 2.79
C ALA A 220 23.84 -21.00 2.72
N ALA A 221 24.06 -22.32 2.74
CA ALA A 221 25.38 -22.94 2.50
C ALA A 221 26.51 -22.39 3.44
N ASN A 222 26.17 -21.93 4.64
CA ASN A 222 27.19 -21.55 5.61
C ASN A 222 27.76 -22.76 6.32
N VAL A 223 29.05 -22.75 6.58
CA VAL A 223 29.77 -23.82 7.30
C VAL A 223 30.43 -23.22 8.56
N GLY A 224 30.11 -23.77 9.73
CA GLY A 224 30.66 -23.30 11.00
C GLY A 224 29.61 -22.78 11.97
N ALA A 225 29.86 -21.64 12.63
CA ALA A 225 28.96 -21.16 13.66
C ALA A 225 28.61 -19.69 13.50
N GLN A 226 27.34 -19.34 13.79
CA GLN A 226 26.89 -17.93 13.89
C GLN A 226 27.14 -17.08 12.63
N ASN A 227 27.11 -17.70 11.44
CA ASN A 227 27.25 -16.97 10.20
C ASN A 227 25.86 -16.46 9.74
N LEU A 228 25.84 -15.24 9.20
CA LEU A 228 24.66 -14.61 8.62
C LEU A 228 24.92 -14.25 7.16
N GLY A 229 24.15 -14.85 6.25
CA GLY A 229 24.29 -14.65 4.81
C GLY A 229 24.45 -15.95 4.03
N ALA A 230 25.34 -16.01 3.03
CA ALA A 230 25.51 -17.24 2.26
C ALA A 230 26.97 -17.58 1.97
N ALA A 231 27.25 -18.90 1.90
CA ALA A 231 28.55 -19.46 1.55
C ALA A 231 29.71 -18.98 2.43
N ASN A 232 29.42 -18.64 3.70
CA ASN A 232 30.48 -18.28 4.65
C ASN A 232 31.06 -19.55 5.31
N ALA A 233 32.37 -19.59 5.53
CA ALA A 233 33.07 -20.65 6.23
C ALA A 233 33.83 -20.10 7.45
N GLY A 234 33.53 -20.64 8.64
CA GLY A 234 34.11 -20.19 9.89
C GLY A 234 33.05 -19.71 10.88
N SER A 235 33.33 -18.68 11.67
CA SER A 235 32.43 -18.26 12.75
C SER A 235 32.18 -16.75 12.74
N GLY A 236 30.90 -16.36 12.95
CA GLY A 236 30.52 -14.96 13.13
C GLY A 236 30.68 -14.10 11.86
N ASN A 237 30.67 -14.69 10.67
CA ASN A 237 30.76 -13.91 9.44
C ASN A 237 29.39 -13.36 9.05
N PHE A 238 29.38 -12.13 8.53
CA PHE A 238 28.22 -11.45 8.02
C PHE A 238 28.44 -11.09 6.55
N GLY A 239 27.62 -11.63 5.64
CA GLY A 239 27.70 -11.34 4.22
C GLY A 239 27.84 -12.61 3.38
N PHE A 240 28.63 -12.59 2.31
CA PHE A 240 28.69 -13.67 1.33
C PHE A 240 30.13 -14.10 1.03
N GLY A 241 30.35 -15.44 1.05
CA GLY A 241 31.62 -16.02 0.61
C GLY A 241 32.83 -15.70 1.50
N ASN A 242 32.60 -15.38 2.78
CA ASN A 242 33.69 -15.08 3.69
C ASN A 242 34.28 -16.36 4.27
N ILE A 243 35.60 -16.41 4.42
CA ILE A 243 36.35 -17.52 5.00
C ILE A 243 37.13 -17.02 6.20
N GLY A 244 36.90 -17.64 7.38
CA GLY A 244 37.55 -17.21 8.64
C GLY A 244 36.53 -16.75 9.66
N ASN A 245 36.93 -15.85 10.56
CA ASN A 245 36.06 -15.45 11.68
C ASN A 245 35.77 -13.94 11.69
N ALA A 246 34.55 -13.58 12.04
CA ALA A 246 34.09 -12.20 12.24
C ALA A 246 34.31 -11.27 11.04
N ASN A 247 34.27 -11.80 9.80
CA ASN A 247 34.36 -11.00 8.61
C ASN A 247 33.01 -10.36 8.29
N PHE A 248 33.04 -9.14 7.74
CA PHE A 248 31.87 -8.40 7.30
C PHE A 248 32.03 -8.00 5.84
N GLY A 249 31.06 -8.38 4.98
CA GLY A 249 31.08 -8.03 3.56
C GLY A 249 31.15 -9.25 2.63
N PHE A 250 31.92 -9.15 1.54
CA PHE A 250 31.95 -10.15 0.46
C PHE A 250 33.37 -10.64 0.24
N GLY A 251 33.54 -11.99 0.20
CA GLY A 251 34.78 -12.61 -0.23
C GLY A 251 36.02 -12.34 0.64
N ASN A 252 35.81 -12.02 1.91
CA ASN A 252 36.91 -11.78 2.83
C ASN A 252 37.53 -13.13 3.29
N SER A 253 38.83 -13.14 3.51
CA SER A 253 39.52 -14.29 4.10
C SER A 253 40.37 -13.87 5.30
N GLY A 254 40.40 -14.69 6.36
CA GLY A 254 41.18 -14.44 7.55
C GLY A 254 40.37 -14.02 8.79
N LEU A 255 40.99 -13.33 9.74
CA LEU A 255 40.34 -12.74 10.92
C LEU A 255 39.82 -11.38 10.57
N GLY A 256 38.56 -11.10 10.90
CA GLY A 256 37.82 -9.92 10.47
C GLY A 256 38.53 -8.59 10.69
N LEU A 257 38.56 -7.81 9.64
CA LEU A 257 38.94 -6.40 9.63
C LEU A 257 37.67 -5.53 9.44
N PRO A 258 37.78 -4.20 9.58
CA PRO A 258 36.65 -3.28 9.49
C PRO A 258 35.77 -3.45 8.25
N PRO A 259 34.47 -3.11 8.31
CA PRO A 259 33.52 -3.34 7.24
C PRO A 259 33.92 -2.76 5.89
N GLY A 260 33.83 -3.56 4.83
CA GLY A 260 33.85 -3.09 3.45
C GLY A 260 35.19 -3.22 2.70
N MET A 261 36.23 -3.77 3.30
CA MET A 261 37.47 -4.10 2.58
C MET A 261 37.66 -5.62 2.47
N GLY A 262 37.76 -6.13 1.24
CA GLY A 262 38.14 -7.50 0.99
C GLY A 262 39.49 -7.78 1.65
N ASN A 263 39.50 -8.65 2.64
CA ASN A 263 40.75 -9.09 3.27
C ASN A 263 41.32 -10.22 2.42
N ILE A 264 42.27 -9.88 1.59
CA ILE A 264 43.10 -10.87 0.88
C ILE A 264 44.34 -11.06 1.76
N GLY A 265 44.30 -12.08 2.65
CA GLY A 265 45.44 -12.49 3.42
C GLY A 265 46.44 -13.26 2.61
#